data_050cb8821c052dff7e4f26ffdd9bba43
#
_entry.id   050cb8821c052dff7e4f26ffdd9bba43
#
_cell.length_a   1.000
_cell.length_b   1.000
_cell.length_c   1.000
_cell.angle_alpha   90.00
_cell.angle_beta   90.00
_cell.angle_gamma   90.00
#
_symmetry.space_group_name_H-M   'P 1'
#
loop_
_entity.id
_entity.type
_entity.pdbx_description
1 polymer ?
#
loop_
_entity_poly.entity_id
_entity_poly.type
_entity_poly.pdbx_seq_one_letter_code
_entity_poly.pdbx_strand_id
1 'polypeptide(L)'
;MAPVFGSLSRRQLLQLGAAAALLAACRPADGPELLQVEGELPAAWLKQLPGPWRSRALANPAAVQQAGFAAGRPGPGLVALSDGWASGLGRERLQSFGAPRLWARLAPLSAGVSGLFGPAGSGELAFPWAYSPWVIALRSRPDLVARRQQGWSLLLDPSLRGRLVLPSAPRISLEIVKGDFGQLERLRAQALAYDDRDGLSLLLSGKAAVAAAHPPAAP
;
A
#
# COMPACT_ATOMS: atom_id res chain seq x y z
N MET A 1 43.01 3.84 48.97
CA MET A 1 42.12 4.96 48.60
C MET A 1 40.73 4.40 48.37
N ALA A 2 39.81 4.62 49.30
CA ALA A 2 38.42 4.18 49.17
C ALA A 2 37.61 5.24 48.41
N PRO A 3 36.69 4.89 47.51
CA PRO A 3 35.85 5.87 46.84
C PRO A 3 34.80 6.44 47.80
N VAL A 4 34.82 7.78 47.93
CA VAL A 4 33.81 8.52 48.72
C VAL A 4 32.52 8.55 47.86
N PHE A 5 31.57 7.69 48.18
CA PHE A 5 30.21 7.83 47.65
C PHE A 5 29.51 8.97 48.41
N GLY A 6 29.44 10.14 47.78
CA GLY A 6 28.64 11.24 48.29
C GLY A 6 27.17 10.86 48.38
N SER A 7 26.53 11.06 49.56
CA SER A 7 25.12 10.81 49.78
C SER A 7 24.27 11.75 48.93
N LEU A 8 23.56 11.18 47.95
CA LEU A 8 22.58 11.91 47.13
C LEU A 8 21.45 12.42 48.00
N SER A 9 21.14 13.71 47.94
CA SER A 9 20.01 14.28 48.68
C SER A 9 18.67 13.76 48.09
N ARG A 10 17.64 13.68 48.92
CA ARG A 10 16.28 13.28 48.50
C ARG A 10 15.80 14.06 47.27
N ARG A 11 16.17 15.33 47.15
CA ARG A 11 15.82 16.20 46.03
C ARG A 11 16.53 15.79 44.73
N GLN A 12 17.79 15.39 44.81
CA GLN A 12 18.57 14.87 43.68
C GLN A 12 18.06 13.50 43.22
N LEU A 13 17.61 12.66 44.16
CA LEU A 13 17.02 11.35 43.82
C LEU A 13 15.67 11.51 43.12
N LEU A 14 14.83 12.46 43.53
CA LEU A 14 13.57 12.79 42.86
C LEU A 14 13.80 13.41 41.47
N GLN A 15 14.80 14.27 41.34
CA GLN A 15 15.16 14.85 40.02
C GLN A 15 15.71 13.80 39.06
N LEU A 16 16.53 12.87 39.53
CA LEU A 16 17.01 11.73 38.72
C LEU A 16 15.86 10.78 38.34
N GLY A 17 14.93 10.51 39.27
CA GLY A 17 13.75 9.70 38.99
C GLY A 17 12.81 10.34 37.94
N ALA A 18 12.58 11.67 38.07
CA ALA A 18 11.79 12.39 37.05
C ALA A 18 12.47 12.46 35.70
N ALA A 19 13.78 12.68 35.66
CA ALA A 19 14.55 12.64 34.41
C ALA A 19 14.55 11.24 33.77
N ALA A 20 14.69 10.19 34.55
CA ALA A 20 14.61 8.81 34.08
C ALA A 20 13.20 8.45 33.56
N ALA A 21 12.14 8.94 34.21
CA ALA A 21 10.76 8.75 33.75
C ALA A 21 10.48 9.51 32.43
N LEU A 22 11.00 10.72 32.27
CA LEU A 22 10.90 11.49 31.03
C LEU A 22 11.69 10.84 29.88
N LEU A 23 12.87 10.29 30.16
CA LEU A 23 13.65 9.56 29.16
C LEU A 23 12.99 8.22 28.77
N ALA A 24 12.31 7.55 29.71
CA ALA A 24 11.54 6.35 29.43
C ALA A 24 10.26 6.66 28.61
N ALA A 25 9.64 7.82 28.82
CA ALA A 25 8.49 8.28 28.04
C ALA A 25 8.87 8.71 26.60
N CYS A 26 10.14 9.09 26.37
CA CYS A 26 10.69 9.45 25.07
C CYS A 26 11.35 8.28 24.34
N ARG A 27 11.39 7.06 24.89
CA ARG A 27 11.79 5.88 24.11
C ARG A 27 10.78 5.70 22.98
N PRO A 28 11.22 5.72 21.70
CA PRO A 28 10.38 5.19 20.64
C PRO A 28 10.01 3.78 21.08
N ALA A 29 8.72 3.49 21.11
CA ALA A 29 8.22 2.23 21.60
C ALA A 29 8.97 1.11 20.88
N ASP A 30 9.79 0.36 21.62
CA ASP A 30 10.74 -0.62 21.10
C ASP A 30 9.97 -1.78 20.46
N GLY A 31 10.02 -1.89 19.13
CA GLY A 31 9.44 -2.99 18.37
C GLY A 31 9.26 -2.64 16.90
N PRO A 32 9.31 -3.65 16.03
CA PRO A 32 9.11 -3.44 14.61
C PRO A 32 7.69 -2.96 14.33
N GLU A 33 7.55 -2.07 13.34
CA GLU A 33 6.29 -1.47 12.94
C GLU A 33 5.80 -2.07 11.62
N LEU A 34 4.52 -2.41 11.54
CA LEU A 34 3.80 -2.69 10.31
C LEU A 34 3.05 -1.42 9.89
N LEU A 35 3.47 -0.78 8.80
CA LEU A 35 2.74 0.30 8.16
C LEU A 35 1.74 -0.25 7.15
N GLN A 36 0.52 0.28 7.18
CA GLN A 36 -0.54 -0.13 6.25
C GLN A 36 -1.48 1.02 5.92
N VAL A 37 -2.26 0.87 4.87
CA VAL A 37 -3.41 1.74 4.62
C VAL A 37 -4.58 1.31 5.48
N GLU A 38 -5.31 2.27 6.05
CA GLU A 38 -6.47 2.01 6.89
C GLU A 38 -7.50 1.13 6.17
N GLY A 39 -7.90 0.04 6.82
CA GLY A 39 -8.90 -0.91 6.31
C GLY A 39 -8.39 -1.90 5.26
N GLU A 40 -7.13 -1.85 4.81
CA GLU A 40 -6.61 -2.83 3.84
C GLU A 40 -6.33 -4.20 4.46
N LEU A 41 -5.77 -4.24 5.68
CA LEU A 41 -5.52 -5.51 6.36
C LEU A 41 -6.69 -5.88 7.29
N PRO A 42 -7.08 -7.17 7.34
CA PRO A 42 -8.13 -7.62 8.24
C PRO A 42 -7.80 -7.33 9.70
N ALA A 43 -8.74 -6.75 10.44
CA ALA A 43 -8.56 -6.43 11.86
C ALA A 43 -8.20 -7.66 12.72
N ALA A 44 -8.69 -8.86 12.33
CA ALA A 44 -8.36 -10.12 12.98
C ALA A 44 -6.85 -10.46 12.87
N TRP A 45 -6.21 -10.11 11.77
CA TRP A 45 -4.77 -10.33 11.58
C TRP A 45 -3.94 -9.36 12.41
N LEU A 46 -4.38 -8.10 12.47
CA LEU A 46 -3.69 -7.09 13.28
C LEU A 46 -3.68 -7.43 14.77
N LYS A 47 -4.75 -8.09 15.26
CA LYS A 47 -4.83 -8.58 16.64
C LYS A 47 -3.88 -9.76 16.92
N GLN A 48 -3.42 -10.45 15.89
CA GLN A 48 -2.52 -11.62 15.99
C GLN A 48 -1.05 -11.24 15.76
N LEU A 49 -0.73 -9.96 15.59
CA LEU A 49 0.66 -9.54 15.49
C LEU A 49 1.42 -9.98 16.75
N PRO A 50 2.55 -10.70 16.58
CA PRO A 50 3.32 -11.14 17.73
C PRO A 50 3.96 -9.92 18.44
N GLY A 51 4.03 -9.96 19.76
CA GLY A 51 4.81 -8.95 20.47
C GLY A 51 6.30 -9.05 20.10
N PRO A 52 7.01 -7.95 19.92
CA PRO A 52 6.64 -6.55 20.18
C PRO A 52 6.13 -5.76 18.94
N TRP A 53 5.66 -6.42 17.91
CA TRP A 53 5.14 -5.78 16.69
C TRP A 53 3.97 -4.83 16.97
N ARG A 54 3.94 -3.72 16.26
CA ARG A 54 2.82 -2.76 16.27
C ARG A 54 2.37 -2.44 14.87
N SER A 55 1.08 -2.19 14.73
CA SER A 55 0.50 -1.72 13.47
C SER A 55 0.21 -0.23 13.55
N ARG A 56 0.52 0.50 12.48
CA ARG A 56 0.10 1.87 12.26
C ARG A 56 -0.59 1.99 10.92
N ALA A 57 -1.88 2.36 10.97
CA ALA A 57 -2.69 2.63 9.80
C ALA A 57 -2.57 4.09 9.38
N LEU A 58 -2.51 4.36 8.10
CA LEU A 58 -2.47 5.69 7.50
C LEU A 58 -3.58 5.83 6.45
N ALA A 59 -4.02 7.05 6.21
CA ALA A 59 -5.22 7.33 5.44
C ALA A 59 -5.16 6.86 3.97
N ASN A 60 -3.97 6.81 3.37
CA ASN A 60 -3.81 6.47 1.96
C ASN A 60 -2.41 5.90 1.67
N PRO A 61 -2.21 5.25 0.50
CA PRO A 61 -0.93 4.65 0.13
C PRO A 61 0.22 5.65 0.04
N ALA A 62 -0.02 6.89 -0.41
CA ALA A 62 1.01 7.91 -0.49
C ALA A 62 1.56 8.28 0.91
N ALA A 63 0.67 8.38 1.92
CA ALA A 63 1.07 8.60 3.30
C ALA A 63 1.90 7.43 3.86
N VAL A 64 1.54 6.19 3.53
CA VAL A 64 2.32 4.99 3.90
C VAL A 64 3.71 5.04 3.28
N GLN A 65 3.80 5.33 1.98
CA GLN A 65 5.07 5.45 1.28
C GLN A 65 5.95 6.55 1.88
N GLN A 66 5.39 7.73 2.11
CA GLN A 66 6.10 8.85 2.72
C GLN A 66 6.61 8.53 4.13
N ALA A 67 5.76 7.95 4.98
CA ALA A 67 6.11 7.61 6.35
C ALA A 67 7.14 6.48 6.43
N GLY A 68 7.01 5.46 5.58
CA GLY A 68 7.89 4.29 5.58
C GLY A 68 9.28 4.57 5.04
N PHE A 69 9.42 5.58 4.18
CA PHE A 69 10.67 5.84 3.47
C PHE A 69 11.20 7.27 3.65
N ALA A 70 10.79 7.96 4.72
CA ALA A 70 11.32 9.27 5.07
C ALA A 70 12.83 9.22 5.30
N ALA A 71 13.56 10.20 4.73
CA ALA A 71 14.99 10.29 4.92
C ALA A 71 15.37 10.52 6.39
N GLY A 72 16.46 9.89 6.84
CA GLY A 72 17.01 10.09 8.19
C GLY A 72 16.23 9.42 9.32
N ARG A 73 15.24 8.56 9.03
CA ARG A 73 14.52 7.76 10.04
C ARG A 73 14.75 6.26 9.81
N PRO A 74 14.82 5.46 10.87
CA PRO A 74 14.74 4.02 10.74
C PRO A 74 13.43 3.67 10.01
N GLY A 75 13.53 2.80 9.01
CA GLY A 75 12.35 2.30 8.30
C GLY A 75 11.48 1.42 9.20
N PRO A 76 10.21 1.21 8.85
CA PRO A 76 9.34 0.25 9.50
C PRO A 76 9.89 -1.18 9.27
N GLY A 77 9.49 -2.11 10.14
CA GLY A 77 9.82 -3.52 9.95
C GLY A 77 9.11 -4.14 8.74
N LEU A 78 7.90 -3.66 8.43
CA LEU A 78 7.09 -4.15 7.31
C LEU A 78 6.20 -3.03 6.77
N VAL A 79 5.97 -3.04 5.45
CA VAL A 79 5.05 -2.12 4.77
C VAL A 79 4.06 -2.93 3.94
N ALA A 80 2.77 -2.73 4.16
CA ALA A 80 1.72 -3.29 3.32
C ALA A 80 1.23 -2.21 2.33
N LEU A 81 1.37 -2.50 1.04
CA LEU A 81 0.95 -1.64 -0.07
C LEU A 81 0.50 -2.49 -1.25
N SER A 82 -0.41 -1.97 -2.07
CA SER A 82 -0.68 -2.56 -3.37
C SER A 82 0.55 -2.48 -4.28
N ASP A 83 0.64 -3.40 -5.25
CA ASP A 83 1.77 -3.51 -6.18
C ASP A 83 2.01 -2.22 -6.97
N GLY A 84 0.92 -1.52 -7.36
CA GLY A 84 1.01 -0.24 -8.06
C GLY A 84 1.75 0.86 -7.29
N TRP A 85 1.66 0.86 -5.96
CA TRP A 85 2.39 1.76 -5.07
C TRP A 85 3.75 1.20 -4.66
N ALA A 86 3.80 -0.10 -4.38
CA ALA A 86 5.02 -0.76 -3.96
C ALA A 86 6.12 -0.71 -5.03
N SER A 87 5.76 -0.77 -6.31
CA SER A 87 6.72 -0.71 -7.43
C SER A 87 7.55 0.58 -7.50
N GLY A 88 7.06 1.66 -6.88
CA GLY A 88 7.81 2.93 -6.76
C GLY A 88 8.84 2.95 -5.63
N LEU A 89 8.94 1.88 -4.83
CA LEU A 89 9.92 1.80 -3.75
C LEU A 89 11.30 1.42 -4.31
N GLY A 90 12.35 2.11 -3.84
CA GLY A 90 13.73 1.75 -4.17
C GLY A 90 14.10 0.38 -3.59
N ARG A 91 14.58 -0.52 -4.44
CA ARG A 91 15.00 -1.88 -4.04
C ARG A 91 16.06 -1.87 -2.94
N GLU A 92 16.96 -0.90 -2.96
CA GLU A 92 18.06 -0.71 -2.01
C GLU A 92 17.58 -0.44 -0.58
N ARG A 93 16.31 -0.13 -0.41
CA ARG A 93 15.67 0.16 0.88
C ARG A 93 14.89 -1.02 1.43
N LEU A 94 14.87 -2.12 0.71
CA LEU A 94 14.10 -3.32 1.05
C LEU A 94 15.05 -4.44 1.47
N GLN A 95 14.56 -5.31 2.35
CA GLN A 95 15.27 -6.51 2.80
C GLN A 95 14.52 -7.76 2.39
N SER A 96 15.27 -8.84 2.11
CA SER A 96 14.64 -10.12 1.81
C SER A 96 13.85 -10.65 3.00
N PHE A 97 12.67 -11.21 2.72
CA PHE A 97 11.83 -11.85 3.72
C PHE A 97 12.48 -13.09 4.36
N GLY A 98 13.40 -13.75 3.69
CA GLY A 98 14.09 -14.92 4.23
C GLY A 98 13.16 -16.06 4.66
N ALA A 99 11.97 -16.21 4.07
CA ALA A 99 10.94 -17.14 4.49
C ALA A 99 10.55 -18.15 3.39
N PRO A 100 11.44 -19.07 2.97
CA PRO A 100 11.23 -19.96 1.83
C PRO A 100 9.98 -20.85 1.96
N ARG A 101 9.57 -21.20 3.18
CA ARG A 101 8.35 -22.00 3.41
C ARG A 101 7.08 -21.22 3.07
N LEU A 102 7.07 -19.91 3.21
CA LEU A 102 5.92 -19.08 2.83
C LEU A 102 5.83 -18.99 1.30
N TRP A 103 6.96 -18.81 0.62
CA TRP A 103 7.02 -18.75 -0.85
C TRP A 103 6.51 -20.04 -1.49
N ALA A 104 6.86 -21.19 -0.96
CA ALA A 104 6.39 -22.49 -1.46
C ALA A 104 4.86 -22.68 -1.37
N ARG A 105 4.16 -21.85 -0.59
CA ARG A 105 2.70 -21.91 -0.41
C ARG A 105 1.94 -20.91 -1.28
N LEU A 106 2.62 -20.06 -2.03
CA LEU A 106 1.95 -19.10 -2.90
C LEU A 106 1.22 -19.77 -4.05
N ALA A 107 0.04 -19.24 -4.34
CA ALA A 107 -0.70 -19.65 -5.54
C ALA A 107 0.07 -19.20 -6.81
N PRO A 108 -0.04 -19.92 -7.93
CA PRO A 108 0.66 -19.56 -9.19
C PRO A 108 0.38 -18.14 -9.66
N LEU A 109 -0.83 -17.62 -9.43
CA LEU A 109 -1.21 -16.24 -9.75
C LEU A 109 -0.36 -15.18 -9.03
N SER A 110 0.22 -15.52 -7.88
CA SER A 110 1.05 -14.62 -7.09
C SER A 110 2.49 -14.51 -7.62
N ALA A 111 2.90 -15.36 -8.55
CA ALA A 111 4.27 -15.40 -9.06
C ALA A 111 4.68 -14.09 -9.77
N GLY A 112 3.73 -13.42 -10.46
CA GLY A 112 3.99 -12.13 -11.10
C GLY A 112 4.35 -11.02 -10.13
N VAL A 113 3.77 -11.04 -8.93
CA VAL A 113 4.04 -10.04 -7.87
C VAL A 113 5.35 -10.33 -7.15
N SER A 114 5.73 -11.59 -6.98
CA SER A 114 7.02 -11.95 -6.37
C SER A 114 8.22 -11.43 -7.17
N GLY A 115 8.06 -11.24 -8.49
CA GLY A 115 9.06 -10.64 -9.37
C GLY A 115 9.05 -9.10 -9.43
N LEU A 116 8.23 -8.42 -8.61
CA LEU A 116 8.03 -6.96 -8.69
C LEU A 116 9.34 -6.16 -8.56
N PHE A 117 10.29 -6.63 -7.77
CA PHE A 117 11.57 -5.96 -7.50
C PHE A 117 12.78 -6.62 -8.16
N GLY A 118 12.58 -7.54 -9.06
CA GLY A 118 13.65 -8.21 -9.79
C GLY A 118 13.29 -9.62 -10.24
N PRO A 119 14.14 -10.26 -11.03
CA PRO A 119 13.93 -11.62 -11.48
C PRO A 119 13.79 -12.61 -10.31
N ALA A 120 13.06 -13.70 -10.53
CA ALA A 120 12.90 -14.75 -9.52
C ALA A 120 14.28 -15.22 -8.99
N GLY A 121 14.40 -15.33 -7.68
CA GLY A 121 15.66 -15.70 -7.03
C GLY A 121 16.62 -14.55 -6.74
N SER A 122 16.30 -13.30 -7.11
CA SER A 122 17.14 -12.12 -6.81
C SER A 122 16.96 -11.55 -5.41
N GLY A 123 16.34 -12.29 -4.51
CA GLY A 123 15.94 -11.88 -3.18
C GLY A 123 14.46 -11.48 -3.16
N GLU A 124 13.74 -12.16 -2.34
CA GLU A 124 12.27 -12.03 -2.22
C GLU A 124 11.96 -10.82 -1.34
N LEU A 125 11.87 -9.66 -1.96
CA LEU A 125 11.73 -8.36 -1.29
C LEU A 125 10.27 -7.97 -1.03
N ALA A 126 9.31 -8.61 -1.71
CA ALA A 126 7.88 -8.40 -1.50
C ALA A 126 7.14 -9.71 -1.45
N PHE A 127 6.28 -9.89 -0.46
CA PHE A 127 5.44 -11.07 -0.29
C PHE A 127 3.98 -10.72 -0.65
N PRO A 128 3.38 -11.34 -1.68
CA PRO A 128 1.98 -11.15 -2.03
C PRO A 128 1.10 -11.91 -1.04
N TRP A 129 0.39 -11.18 -0.17
CA TRP A 129 -0.48 -11.76 0.84
C TRP A 129 -1.94 -11.90 0.38
N ALA A 130 -2.34 -11.11 -0.61
CA ALA A 130 -3.64 -11.15 -1.25
C ALA A 130 -3.54 -10.65 -2.69
N TYR A 131 -4.53 -10.93 -3.50
CA TYR A 131 -4.70 -10.32 -4.81
C TYR A 131 -6.16 -9.96 -5.04
N SER A 132 -6.38 -8.88 -5.78
CA SER A 132 -7.69 -8.49 -6.28
C SER A 132 -7.53 -8.06 -7.73
N PRO A 133 -8.26 -8.65 -8.69
CA PRO A 133 -8.13 -8.27 -10.08
C PRO A 133 -8.73 -6.88 -10.30
N TRP A 134 -8.10 -6.09 -11.16
CA TRP A 134 -8.74 -4.90 -11.70
C TRP A 134 -9.80 -5.30 -12.72
N VAL A 135 -10.97 -4.69 -12.66
CA VAL A 135 -12.08 -4.94 -13.56
C VAL A 135 -12.63 -3.64 -14.15
N ILE A 136 -13.23 -3.72 -15.33
CA ILE A 136 -14.00 -2.63 -15.92
C ILE A 136 -15.45 -2.77 -15.45
N ALA A 137 -15.86 -1.92 -14.53
CA ALA A 137 -17.24 -1.83 -14.09
C ALA A 137 -18.01 -0.82 -14.98
N LEU A 138 -19.15 -1.23 -15.50
CA LEU A 138 -19.97 -0.44 -16.43
C LEU A 138 -21.34 -0.18 -15.83
N ARG A 139 -21.86 1.04 -15.97
CA ARG A 139 -23.23 1.37 -15.65
C ARG A 139 -23.98 1.86 -16.89
N SER A 140 -25.08 1.16 -17.21
CA SER A 140 -26.00 1.53 -18.30
C SER A 140 -25.32 1.80 -19.64
N ARG A 141 -24.31 0.98 -19.98
CA ARG A 141 -23.54 1.07 -21.23
C ARG A 141 -23.58 -0.25 -22.02
N PRO A 142 -24.76 -0.67 -22.50
CA PRO A 142 -24.89 -1.91 -23.28
C PRO A 142 -24.03 -1.90 -24.56
N ASP A 143 -23.78 -0.72 -25.12
CA ASP A 143 -22.89 -0.50 -26.27
C ASP A 143 -21.45 -0.91 -25.98
N LEU A 144 -20.92 -0.62 -24.78
CA LEU A 144 -19.59 -1.05 -24.36
C LEU A 144 -19.58 -2.54 -24.00
N VAL A 145 -20.63 -3.04 -23.36
CA VAL A 145 -20.78 -4.47 -23.05
C VAL A 145 -20.75 -5.31 -24.35
N ALA A 146 -21.41 -4.86 -25.40
CA ALA A 146 -21.35 -5.53 -26.70
C ALA A 146 -19.92 -5.62 -27.28
N ARG A 147 -19.06 -4.69 -26.91
CA ARG A 147 -17.65 -4.63 -27.35
C ARG A 147 -16.65 -5.16 -26.32
N ARG A 148 -17.10 -5.92 -25.30
CA ARG A 148 -16.26 -6.41 -24.19
C ARG A 148 -14.97 -7.11 -24.61
N GLN A 149 -14.92 -7.70 -25.81
CA GLN A 149 -13.73 -8.36 -26.36
C GLN A 149 -12.54 -7.39 -26.59
N GLN A 150 -12.81 -6.08 -26.62
CA GLN A 150 -11.77 -5.07 -26.73
C GLN A 150 -10.96 -4.91 -25.42
N GLY A 151 -11.46 -5.46 -24.31
CA GLY A 151 -10.78 -5.41 -23.03
C GLY A 151 -10.51 -3.97 -22.58
N TRP A 152 -9.32 -3.69 -22.10
CA TRP A 152 -8.93 -2.37 -21.57
C TRP A 152 -9.01 -1.23 -22.60
N SER A 153 -8.92 -1.50 -23.90
CA SER A 153 -9.04 -0.46 -24.92
C SER A 153 -10.43 0.20 -24.98
N LEU A 154 -11.45 -0.42 -24.38
CA LEU A 154 -12.76 0.22 -24.16
C LEU A 154 -12.66 1.53 -23.39
N LEU A 155 -11.68 1.67 -22.48
CA LEU A 155 -11.52 2.88 -21.69
C LEU A 155 -11.03 4.08 -22.50
N LEU A 156 -10.59 3.85 -23.75
CA LEU A 156 -10.18 4.89 -24.69
C LEU A 156 -11.33 5.40 -25.57
N ASP A 157 -12.56 4.90 -25.35
CA ASP A 157 -13.73 5.32 -26.11
C ASP A 157 -14.05 6.80 -25.86
N PRO A 158 -14.12 7.65 -26.92
CA PRO A 158 -14.35 9.09 -26.75
C PRO A 158 -15.64 9.45 -26.03
N SER A 159 -16.65 8.57 -26.05
CA SER A 159 -17.92 8.76 -25.32
C SER A 159 -17.79 8.71 -23.80
N LEU A 160 -16.63 8.31 -23.29
CA LEU A 160 -16.31 8.27 -21.87
C LEU A 160 -15.70 9.56 -21.33
N ARG A 161 -15.50 10.56 -22.18
CA ARG A 161 -14.84 11.83 -21.79
C ARG A 161 -15.50 12.46 -20.56
N GLY A 162 -14.70 12.63 -19.49
CA GLY A 162 -15.15 13.13 -18.21
C GLY A 162 -16.11 12.21 -17.43
N ARG A 163 -16.15 10.90 -17.75
CA ARG A 163 -17.07 9.92 -17.15
C ARG A 163 -16.41 8.63 -16.70
N LEU A 164 -15.09 8.56 -16.74
CA LEU A 164 -14.29 7.41 -16.36
C LEU A 164 -13.61 7.65 -15.01
N VAL A 165 -13.73 6.72 -14.08
CA VAL A 165 -12.91 6.69 -12.86
C VAL A 165 -11.74 5.76 -13.09
N LEU A 166 -10.54 6.26 -12.86
CA LEU A 166 -9.27 5.55 -12.99
C LEU A 166 -8.65 5.29 -11.61
N PRO A 167 -7.79 4.28 -11.49
CA PRO A 167 -6.99 4.06 -10.29
C PRO A 167 -6.09 5.25 -9.96
N SER A 168 -5.87 5.51 -8.68
CA SER A 168 -4.98 6.59 -8.22
C SER A 168 -3.50 6.28 -8.48
N ALA A 169 -3.12 5.00 -8.57
CA ALA A 169 -1.76 4.57 -8.85
C ALA A 169 -1.43 4.73 -10.35
N PRO A 170 -0.48 5.60 -10.74
CA PRO A 170 -0.15 5.88 -12.15
C PRO A 170 0.29 4.63 -12.92
N ARG A 171 0.96 3.69 -12.26
CA ARG A 171 1.40 2.43 -12.87
C ARG A 171 0.22 1.66 -13.44
N ILE A 172 -0.93 1.61 -12.77
CA ILE A 172 -2.09 0.87 -13.26
C ILE A 172 -2.59 1.49 -14.56
N SER A 173 -2.63 2.83 -14.65
CA SER A 173 -2.98 3.51 -15.90
C SER A 173 -2.00 3.20 -17.04
N LEU A 174 -0.70 3.11 -16.75
CA LEU A 174 0.32 2.69 -17.72
C LEU A 174 0.13 1.24 -18.18
N GLU A 175 -0.18 0.33 -17.26
CA GLU A 175 -0.47 -1.08 -17.59
C GLU A 175 -1.73 -1.22 -18.48
N ILE A 176 -2.78 -0.43 -18.19
CA ILE A 176 -4.01 -0.39 -19.00
C ILE A 176 -3.69 -0.07 -20.47
N VAL A 177 -2.77 0.85 -20.71
CA VAL A 177 -2.35 1.25 -22.06
C VAL A 177 -1.05 0.57 -22.53
N LYS A 178 -0.57 -0.45 -21.81
CA LYS A 178 0.64 -1.21 -22.14
C LYS A 178 1.88 -0.34 -22.38
N GLY A 179 2.02 0.73 -21.60
CA GLY A 179 3.14 1.66 -21.69
C GLY A 179 3.08 2.66 -22.86
N ASP A 180 2.02 2.69 -23.64
CA ASP A 180 1.84 3.65 -24.74
C ASP A 180 1.44 5.04 -24.21
N PHE A 181 2.37 5.98 -24.23
CA PHE A 181 2.15 7.35 -23.72
C PHE A 181 1.11 8.14 -24.54
N GLY A 182 0.96 7.88 -25.86
CA GLY A 182 -0.08 8.51 -26.65
C GLY A 182 -1.48 8.05 -26.24
N GLN A 183 -1.62 6.76 -25.92
CA GLN A 183 -2.86 6.23 -25.36
C GLN A 183 -3.08 6.70 -23.91
N LEU A 184 -2.02 6.91 -23.13
CA LEU A 184 -2.13 7.44 -21.78
C LEU A 184 -2.77 8.83 -21.77
N GLU A 185 -2.38 9.72 -22.64
CA GLU A 185 -3.00 11.04 -22.77
C GLU A 185 -4.49 10.93 -23.18
N ARG A 186 -4.83 10.02 -24.06
CA ARG A 186 -6.22 9.74 -24.41
C ARG A 186 -7.01 9.19 -23.24
N LEU A 187 -6.43 8.27 -22.45
CA LEU A 187 -7.02 7.72 -21.25
C LEU A 187 -7.28 8.81 -20.21
N ARG A 188 -6.31 9.68 -19.97
CA ARG A 188 -6.44 10.85 -19.08
C ARG A 188 -7.56 11.78 -19.48
N ALA A 189 -7.73 12.02 -20.79
CA ALA A 189 -8.82 12.85 -21.31
C ALA A 189 -10.22 12.28 -21.04
N GLN A 190 -10.34 10.97 -20.76
CA GLN A 190 -11.60 10.34 -20.34
C GLN A 190 -11.88 10.45 -18.84
N ALA A 191 -10.86 10.75 -18.03
CA ALA A 191 -10.97 10.71 -16.59
C ALA A 191 -11.91 11.77 -16.02
N LEU A 192 -12.84 11.32 -15.19
CA LEU A 192 -13.64 12.13 -14.26
C LEU A 192 -12.87 12.32 -12.95
N ALA A 193 -12.27 11.24 -12.46
CA ALA A 193 -11.55 11.20 -11.20
C ALA A 193 -10.51 10.07 -11.20
N TYR A 194 -9.56 10.18 -10.27
CA TYR A 194 -8.61 9.13 -9.90
C TYR A 194 -8.90 8.71 -8.47
N ASP A 195 -9.43 7.50 -8.28
CA ASP A 195 -9.90 7.05 -6.98
C ASP A 195 -9.94 5.52 -6.86
N ASP A 196 -9.32 4.99 -5.81
CA ASP A 196 -9.25 3.55 -5.53
C ASP A 196 -10.35 3.07 -4.56
N ARG A 197 -11.02 3.99 -3.85
CA ARG A 197 -12.01 3.66 -2.80
C ARG A 197 -13.44 3.91 -3.24
N ASP A 198 -13.72 5.10 -3.74
CA ASP A 198 -15.08 5.57 -3.99
C ASP A 198 -15.49 5.47 -5.45
N GLY A 199 -14.63 4.93 -6.31
CA GLY A 199 -14.88 4.77 -7.74
C GLY A 199 -16.18 4.05 -8.06
N LEU A 200 -16.52 3.00 -7.32
CA LEU A 200 -17.79 2.28 -7.45
C LEU A 200 -18.98 3.12 -6.97
N SER A 201 -18.81 3.94 -5.93
CA SER A 201 -19.86 4.85 -5.46
C SER A 201 -20.18 5.92 -6.50
N LEU A 202 -19.17 6.45 -7.19
CA LEU A 202 -19.34 7.38 -8.31
C LEU A 202 -20.07 6.72 -9.48
N LEU A 203 -19.78 5.46 -9.75
CA LEU A 203 -20.48 4.68 -10.76
C LEU A 203 -21.94 4.44 -10.37
N LEU A 204 -22.22 3.97 -9.16
CA LEU A 204 -23.56 3.67 -8.66
C LEU A 204 -24.43 4.92 -8.58
N SER A 205 -23.88 6.07 -8.22
CA SER A 205 -24.61 7.35 -8.20
C SER A 205 -24.90 7.93 -9.60
N GLY A 206 -24.29 7.37 -10.66
CA GLY A 206 -24.44 7.85 -12.05
C GLY A 206 -23.56 9.03 -12.41
N LYS A 207 -22.68 9.48 -11.52
CA LYS A 207 -21.68 10.51 -11.80
C LYS A 207 -20.63 10.02 -12.81
N ALA A 208 -20.25 8.74 -12.70
CA ALA A 208 -19.43 8.05 -13.68
C ALA A 208 -20.24 7.08 -14.52
N ALA A 209 -19.79 6.76 -15.73
CA ALA A 209 -20.35 5.73 -16.59
C ALA A 209 -19.52 4.43 -16.51
N VAL A 210 -18.22 4.55 -16.24
CA VAL A 210 -17.25 3.45 -16.17
C VAL A 210 -16.29 3.69 -15.03
N ALA A 211 -15.89 2.62 -14.36
CA ALA A 211 -14.80 2.63 -13.39
C ALA A 211 -13.85 1.46 -13.65
N ALA A 212 -12.57 1.72 -13.65
CA ALA A 212 -11.55 0.71 -13.45
C ALA A 212 -11.36 0.55 -11.93
N ALA A 213 -11.83 -0.54 -11.36
CA ALA A 213 -11.94 -0.70 -9.92
C ALA A 213 -11.62 -2.15 -9.49
N HIS A 214 -11.33 -2.33 -8.21
CA HIS A 214 -11.38 -3.65 -7.60
C HIS A 214 -12.83 -4.04 -7.34
N PRO A 215 -13.22 -5.31 -7.53
CA PRO A 215 -14.50 -5.78 -7.05
C PRO A 215 -14.55 -5.62 -5.53
N PRO A 216 -15.74 -5.37 -4.95
CA PRO A 216 -15.88 -5.36 -3.50
C PRO A 216 -15.40 -6.69 -2.92
N ALA A 217 -14.76 -6.63 -1.75
CA ALA A 217 -14.41 -7.85 -1.03
C ALA A 217 -15.67 -8.69 -0.84
N ALA A 218 -15.57 -9.98 -1.10
CA ALA A 218 -16.65 -10.90 -0.78
C ALA A 218 -16.93 -10.85 0.74
N PRO A 219 -18.19 -10.87 1.17
CA PRO A 219 -18.57 -10.81 2.58
C PRO A 219 -18.04 -12.02 3.37
#